data_ed37b641dcdb62aeb1a09b83e8fdce88
#
_entry.id   ed37b641dcdb62aeb1a09b83e8fdce88
#
_cell.length_a   1.000
_cell.length_b   1.000
_cell.length_c   1.000
_cell.angle_alpha   90.00
_cell.angle_beta   90.00
_cell.angle_gamma   90.00
#
_symmetry.space_group_name_H-M   'P 1'
#
loop_
_entity.id
_entity.type
_entity.pdbx_description
1 polymer ?
#
loop_
_entity_poly.entity_id
_entity_poly.type
_entity_poly.pdbx_seq_one_letter_code
_entity_poly.pdbx_strand_id
1 'polypeptide(L)'
;MSKSNFKKNCIIFIVLIFIYFFISILIYTLSSFALLKGKVLDFTIITEYQRNFYHQLGFRRIWQNQPDCIEYDSDLIFKPRNGICHFDNVEFKTRLTFSYNGRFHDTNIISNNLETKGIAVIGDSHAMGWGVNDDETFSYILETKIKKPVYNLAVSGYGTNREILALEKSKLIDKIDTVIIQYCNNDYNENVHFSRNQLINNYLKFQEIYSNDFSIFKRVRKGLRYAVTIPLKYSEKKLDWKREEHYFLNILNSYDFLKEKKIIVIYANGHEIYYDNFKLNSYTSIKNIDFINIDYKKNDFFLIDGHLNREGHQKIANKLYNFINNN
;
A
#
# COMPACT_ATOMS: atom_id res chain seq x y z
N MET A 1 14.19 -28.04 -46.16
CA MET A 1 15.26 -27.99 -45.14
C MET A 1 15.78 -29.40 -44.93
N SER A 2 17.10 -29.63 -45.03
CA SER A 2 17.66 -30.99 -44.81
C SER A 2 17.50 -31.32 -43.31
N LYS A 3 17.31 -32.64 -42.99
CA LYS A 3 17.25 -33.15 -41.62
C LYS A 3 18.46 -32.72 -40.75
N SER A 4 19.63 -32.50 -41.38
CA SER A 4 20.87 -32.04 -40.74
C SER A 4 20.73 -30.58 -40.26
N ASN A 5 20.20 -29.67 -41.07
CA ASN A 5 20.02 -28.27 -40.70
C ASN A 5 18.96 -28.09 -39.60
N PHE A 6 17.93 -28.94 -39.58
CA PHE A 6 16.94 -28.94 -38.53
C PHE A 6 17.55 -29.32 -37.17
N LYS A 7 18.31 -30.41 -37.11
CA LYS A 7 19.03 -30.82 -35.87
C LYS A 7 19.98 -29.74 -35.37
N LYS A 8 20.75 -29.11 -36.24
CA LYS A 8 21.69 -28.04 -35.91
C LYS A 8 20.94 -26.83 -35.30
N ASN A 9 19.82 -26.42 -35.93
CA ASN A 9 19.03 -25.32 -35.41
C ASN A 9 18.40 -25.64 -34.02
N CYS A 10 17.94 -26.88 -33.82
CA CYS A 10 17.42 -27.31 -32.50
C CYS A 10 18.52 -27.25 -31.43
N ILE A 11 19.74 -27.69 -31.75
CA ILE A 11 20.87 -27.61 -30.78
C ILE A 11 21.20 -26.17 -30.46
N ILE A 12 21.30 -25.28 -31.46
CA ILE A 12 21.55 -23.86 -31.26
C ILE A 12 20.45 -23.24 -30.36
N PHE A 13 19.19 -23.54 -30.63
CA PHE A 13 18.07 -23.04 -29.84
C PHE A 13 18.14 -23.50 -28.37
N ILE A 14 18.46 -24.77 -28.13
CA ILE A 14 18.64 -25.30 -26.78
C ILE A 14 19.79 -24.59 -26.06
N VAL A 15 20.93 -24.40 -26.74
CA VAL A 15 22.09 -23.69 -26.17
C VAL A 15 21.73 -22.25 -25.81
N LEU A 16 21.01 -21.54 -26.69
CA LEU A 16 20.56 -20.17 -26.41
C LEU A 16 19.62 -20.09 -25.20
N ILE A 17 18.73 -21.07 -25.03
CA ILE A 17 17.89 -21.19 -23.83
C ILE A 17 18.73 -21.36 -22.59
N PHE A 18 19.72 -22.26 -22.58
CA PHE A 18 20.60 -22.45 -21.43
C PHE A 18 21.40 -21.20 -21.10
N ILE A 19 21.93 -20.49 -22.11
CA ILE A 19 22.64 -19.23 -21.93
C ILE A 19 21.71 -18.17 -21.30
N TYR A 20 20.48 -18.05 -21.80
CA TYR A 20 19.48 -17.13 -21.22
C TYR A 20 19.21 -17.42 -19.73
N PHE A 21 18.96 -18.69 -19.38
CA PHE A 21 18.73 -19.09 -17.98
C PHE A 21 19.94 -18.76 -17.09
N PHE A 22 21.14 -19.10 -17.57
CA PHE A 22 22.38 -18.86 -16.82
C PHE A 22 22.61 -17.37 -16.58
N ILE A 23 22.49 -16.53 -17.60
CA ILE A 23 22.65 -15.06 -17.50
C ILE A 23 21.60 -14.47 -16.58
N SER A 24 20.32 -14.87 -16.70
CA SER A 24 19.24 -14.36 -15.87
C SER A 24 19.46 -14.69 -14.38
N ILE A 25 19.87 -15.91 -14.05
CA ILE A 25 20.18 -16.32 -12.68
C ILE A 25 21.39 -15.56 -12.14
N LEU A 26 22.43 -15.38 -12.97
CA LEU A 26 23.64 -14.66 -12.59
C LEU A 26 23.30 -13.19 -12.24
N ILE A 27 22.57 -12.49 -13.10
CA ILE A 27 22.17 -11.09 -12.88
C ILE A 27 21.27 -10.99 -11.64
N TYR A 28 20.29 -11.89 -11.46
CA TYR A 28 19.46 -11.96 -10.27
C TYR A 28 20.28 -12.10 -8.99
N THR A 29 21.24 -13.00 -8.99
CA THR A 29 22.12 -13.28 -7.84
C THR A 29 22.99 -12.07 -7.51
N LEU A 30 23.63 -11.48 -8.53
CA LEU A 30 24.49 -10.30 -8.35
C LEU A 30 23.70 -9.08 -7.87
N SER A 31 22.50 -8.83 -8.43
CA SER A 31 21.62 -7.74 -8.01
C SER A 31 21.12 -7.93 -6.58
N SER A 32 20.77 -9.16 -6.21
CA SER A 32 20.35 -9.52 -4.85
C SER A 32 21.50 -9.32 -3.85
N PHE A 33 22.71 -9.72 -4.21
CA PHE A 33 23.90 -9.50 -3.37
C PHE A 33 24.22 -8.02 -3.20
N ALA A 34 24.08 -7.19 -4.27
CA ALA A 34 24.22 -5.74 -4.17
C ALA A 34 23.20 -5.16 -3.18
N LEU A 35 21.95 -5.60 -3.22
CA LEU A 35 20.91 -5.16 -2.29
C LEU A 35 21.23 -5.54 -0.83
N LEU A 36 21.75 -6.75 -0.59
CA LEU A 36 22.21 -7.17 0.75
C LEU A 36 23.35 -6.29 1.30
N LYS A 37 24.10 -5.63 0.41
CA LYS A 37 25.12 -4.63 0.76
C LYS A 37 24.56 -3.20 0.84
N GLY A 38 23.25 -3.03 0.84
CA GLY A 38 22.57 -1.73 0.90
C GLY A 38 22.65 -0.94 -0.42
N LYS A 39 22.99 -1.59 -1.54
CA LYS A 39 23.09 -0.91 -2.84
C LYS A 39 21.79 -1.12 -3.64
N VAL A 40 20.99 -0.06 -3.73
CA VAL A 40 19.84 0.03 -4.62
C VAL A 40 20.32 0.48 -6.00
N LEU A 41 19.92 -0.25 -7.05
CA LEU A 41 20.35 -0.02 -8.43
C LEU A 41 19.14 0.36 -9.28
N ASP A 42 19.13 1.57 -9.82
CA ASP A 42 18.05 2.09 -10.66
C ASP A 42 18.27 1.74 -12.15
N PHE A 43 18.17 0.45 -12.45
CA PHE A 43 18.14 -0.09 -13.82
C PHE A 43 16.94 -1.02 -13.92
N THR A 44 16.03 -0.76 -14.83
CA THR A 44 14.71 -1.40 -14.93
C THR A 44 14.65 -2.89 -14.52
N ILE A 45 15.37 -3.78 -15.21
CA ILE A 45 15.38 -5.22 -14.90
C ILE A 45 16.05 -5.51 -13.56
N ILE A 46 17.14 -4.83 -13.26
CA ILE A 46 17.88 -5.02 -12.00
C ILE A 46 17.03 -4.56 -10.81
N THR A 47 16.36 -3.44 -10.94
CA THR A 47 15.40 -2.94 -9.93
C THR A 47 14.31 -3.96 -9.67
N GLU A 48 13.72 -4.57 -10.73
CA GLU A 48 12.71 -5.62 -10.57
C GLU A 48 13.25 -6.87 -9.90
N TYR A 49 14.49 -7.27 -10.18
CA TYR A 49 15.14 -8.34 -9.47
C TYR A 49 15.35 -8.03 -7.98
N GLN A 50 15.79 -6.81 -7.67
CA GLN A 50 15.98 -6.35 -6.29
C GLN A 50 14.65 -6.27 -5.54
N ARG A 51 13.60 -5.72 -6.15
CA ARG A 51 12.24 -5.71 -5.57
C ARG A 51 11.75 -7.10 -5.25
N ASN A 52 11.88 -7.99 -6.23
CA ASN A 52 11.44 -9.37 -6.04
C ASN A 52 12.18 -10.05 -4.89
N PHE A 53 13.50 -9.91 -4.85
CA PHE A 53 14.33 -10.42 -3.77
C PHE A 53 13.88 -9.86 -2.40
N TYR A 54 13.68 -8.55 -2.30
CA TYR A 54 13.27 -7.86 -1.09
C TYR A 54 11.90 -8.35 -0.58
N HIS A 55 10.90 -8.39 -1.45
CA HIS A 55 9.54 -8.76 -1.07
C HIS A 55 9.35 -10.27 -0.84
N GLN A 56 10.07 -11.12 -1.57
CA GLN A 56 9.81 -12.56 -1.58
C GLN A 56 10.72 -13.35 -0.66
N LEU A 57 11.93 -12.89 -0.38
CA LEU A 57 12.89 -13.61 0.44
C LEU A 57 12.90 -13.19 1.92
N GLY A 58 11.98 -12.30 2.32
CA GLY A 58 11.73 -11.98 3.72
C GLY A 58 12.81 -11.13 4.38
N PHE A 59 13.59 -10.38 3.60
CA PHE A 59 14.49 -9.36 4.13
C PHE A 59 13.73 -8.09 4.52
N ARG A 60 12.51 -7.94 4.03
CA ARG A 60 11.61 -6.88 4.41
C ARG A 60 11.03 -7.14 5.79
N ARG A 61 11.29 -6.25 6.74
CA ARG A 61 10.51 -6.20 7.97
C ARG A 61 9.20 -5.53 7.66
N ILE A 62 8.09 -6.22 7.86
CA ILE A 62 6.75 -5.68 7.67
C ILE A 62 6.10 -5.43 9.02
N TRP A 63 5.31 -4.39 9.07
CA TRP A 63 4.66 -3.92 10.28
C TRP A 63 3.76 -5.01 10.92
N GLN A 64 2.99 -5.72 10.10
CA GLN A 64 2.06 -6.74 10.55
C GLN A 64 2.73 -7.94 11.24
N ASN A 65 4.04 -8.11 11.08
CA ASN A 65 4.76 -9.24 11.68
C ASN A 65 5.52 -8.83 12.96
N GLN A 66 5.27 -7.60 13.49
CA GLN A 66 5.95 -7.12 14.69
C GLN A 66 4.99 -7.16 15.89
N PRO A 67 5.21 -8.08 16.87
CA PRO A 67 4.34 -8.24 18.04
C PRO A 67 4.16 -6.99 18.87
N ASP A 68 5.21 -6.16 18.91
CA ASP A 68 5.20 -4.92 19.70
C ASP A 68 4.40 -3.80 19.02
N CYS A 69 4.08 -3.96 17.74
CA CYS A 69 3.40 -2.94 16.94
C CYS A 69 1.92 -3.22 16.71
N ILE A 70 1.51 -4.49 16.79
CA ILE A 70 0.14 -4.91 16.54
C ILE A 70 -0.40 -5.80 17.65
N GLU A 71 -1.72 -5.85 17.76
CA GLU A 71 -2.44 -6.81 18.58
C GLU A 71 -3.64 -7.37 17.82
N TYR A 72 -4.10 -8.56 18.24
CA TYR A 72 -5.29 -9.18 17.68
C TYR A 72 -6.53 -8.34 17.97
N ASP A 73 -7.42 -8.25 16.99
CA ASP A 73 -8.77 -7.71 17.11
C ASP A 73 -9.76 -8.63 16.40
N SER A 74 -10.89 -8.94 17.05
CA SER A 74 -11.88 -9.89 16.51
C SER A 74 -12.55 -9.43 15.21
N ASP A 75 -12.70 -8.12 15.04
CA ASP A 75 -13.40 -7.57 13.88
C ASP A 75 -12.42 -7.10 12.79
N LEU A 76 -11.29 -6.54 13.22
CA LEU A 76 -10.27 -5.98 12.32
C LEU A 76 -9.14 -6.96 11.99
N ILE A 77 -9.16 -8.17 12.57
CA ILE A 77 -8.09 -9.18 12.54
C ILE A 77 -6.89 -8.76 13.39
N PHE A 78 -6.41 -7.55 13.22
CA PHE A 78 -5.36 -6.92 14.02
C PHE A 78 -5.55 -5.40 13.98
N LYS A 79 -5.03 -4.73 15.00
CA LYS A 79 -4.98 -3.27 15.09
C LYS A 79 -3.62 -2.79 15.61
N PRO A 80 -3.25 -1.51 15.44
CA PRO A 80 -2.05 -0.95 16.03
C PRO A 80 -2.08 -1.02 17.55
N ARG A 81 -0.92 -1.32 18.17
CA ARG A 81 -0.69 -1.06 19.58
C ARG A 81 -0.33 0.40 19.79
N ASN A 82 -0.79 0.97 20.89
CA ASN A 82 -0.30 2.28 21.32
C ASN A 82 1.19 2.19 21.66
N GLY A 83 1.97 3.12 21.15
CA GLY A 83 3.40 3.15 21.36
C GLY A 83 4.20 3.50 20.12
N ILE A 84 5.48 3.20 20.17
CA ILE A 84 6.45 3.55 19.12
C ILE A 84 7.01 2.27 18.50
N CYS A 85 6.97 2.19 17.18
CA CYS A 85 7.59 1.13 16.39
C CYS A 85 8.72 1.68 15.53
N HIS A 86 9.83 0.95 15.47
CA HIS A 86 10.99 1.31 14.67
C HIS A 86 11.22 0.29 13.56
N PHE A 87 11.43 0.80 12.35
CA PHE A 87 11.74 -0.02 11.19
C PHE A 87 13.00 0.46 10.51
N ASP A 88 13.90 -0.49 10.25
CA ASP A 88 15.13 -0.28 9.49
C ASP A 88 15.09 -1.23 8.28
N ASN A 89 14.77 -0.67 7.14
CA ASN A 89 14.72 -1.34 5.85
C ASN A 89 15.79 -0.77 4.91
N VAL A 90 15.94 -1.36 3.73
CA VAL A 90 17.02 -0.98 2.80
C VAL A 90 16.96 0.49 2.38
N GLU A 91 15.76 1.06 2.24
CA GLU A 91 15.57 2.42 1.71
C GLU A 91 15.16 3.43 2.77
N PHE A 92 14.78 2.98 3.98
CA PHE A 92 14.31 3.90 5.02
C PHE A 92 14.57 3.37 6.43
N LYS A 93 14.73 4.33 7.34
CA LYS A 93 14.71 4.12 8.78
C LYS A 93 13.65 5.01 9.36
N THR A 94 12.61 4.42 9.96
CA THR A 94 11.43 5.16 10.37
C THR A 94 10.98 4.83 11.78
N ARG A 95 10.33 5.81 12.37
CA ARG A 95 9.60 5.72 13.62
C ARG A 95 8.12 5.94 13.34
N LEU A 96 7.30 4.99 13.75
CA LEU A 96 5.85 5.08 13.68
C LEU A 96 5.30 5.14 15.11
N THR A 97 4.62 6.22 15.45
CA THR A 97 3.98 6.41 16.75
C THR A 97 2.47 6.28 16.62
N PHE A 98 1.88 5.38 17.40
CA PHE A 98 0.43 5.14 17.42
C PHE A 98 -0.17 5.46 18.78
N SER A 99 -1.37 6.03 18.75
CA SER A 99 -2.23 6.28 19.92
C SER A 99 -3.67 5.84 19.63
N TYR A 100 -4.58 6.02 20.57
CA TYR A 100 -6.01 5.76 20.38
C TYR A 100 -6.65 6.56 19.24
N ASN A 101 -6.04 7.67 18.85
CA ASN A 101 -6.49 8.54 17.75
C ASN A 101 -5.78 8.23 16.43
N GLY A 102 -5.13 7.07 16.32
CA GLY A 102 -4.39 6.66 15.14
C GLY A 102 -2.90 7.00 15.22
N ARG A 103 -2.27 7.20 14.06
CA ARG A 103 -0.87 7.60 13.97
C ARG A 103 -0.69 9.02 14.49
N PHE A 104 0.51 9.34 15.00
CA PHE A 104 0.88 10.64 15.58
C PHE A 104 0.37 11.85 14.77
N HIS A 105 -0.13 12.84 15.49
CA HIS A 105 -0.58 14.14 15.00
C HIS A 105 -0.17 15.24 15.97
N ASP A 106 -0.28 16.51 15.56
CA ASP A 106 0.09 17.65 16.41
C ASP A 106 -0.98 17.89 17.51
N THR A 107 -0.64 17.50 18.73
CA THR A 107 -1.54 17.66 19.89
C THR A 107 -1.88 19.11 20.20
N ASN A 108 -1.03 20.09 19.82
CA ASN A 108 -1.31 21.51 20.01
C ASN A 108 -2.43 21.99 19.08
N ILE A 109 -2.47 21.51 17.85
CA ILE A 109 -3.55 21.84 16.90
C ILE A 109 -4.88 21.33 17.43
N ILE A 110 -4.92 20.11 17.98
CA ILE A 110 -6.14 19.53 18.56
C ILE A 110 -6.58 20.28 19.80
N SER A 111 -5.67 20.56 20.74
CA SER A 111 -6.01 21.25 21.98
C SER A 111 -6.58 22.66 21.76
N ASN A 112 -6.11 23.35 20.72
CA ASN A 112 -6.55 24.69 20.39
C ASN A 112 -7.85 24.72 19.55
N ASN A 113 -8.33 23.56 19.06
CA ASN A 113 -9.48 23.44 18.15
C ASN A 113 -10.50 22.38 18.61
N LEU A 114 -10.75 22.27 19.90
CA LEU A 114 -11.61 21.23 20.49
C LEU A 114 -13.04 21.20 19.94
N GLU A 115 -13.58 22.35 19.54
CA GLU A 115 -14.93 22.48 18.97
C GLU A 115 -14.94 22.36 17.43
N THR A 116 -13.77 22.40 16.80
CA THR A 116 -13.68 22.34 15.34
C THR A 116 -13.68 20.87 14.88
N LYS A 117 -14.65 20.51 14.05
CA LYS A 117 -14.65 19.20 13.42
C LYS A 117 -13.42 19.02 12.54
N GLY A 118 -12.78 17.86 12.69
CA GLY A 118 -11.56 17.51 11.99
C GLY A 118 -11.79 16.64 10.75
N ILE A 119 -10.71 16.14 10.21
CA ILE A 119 -10.65 15.22 9.07
C ILE A 119 -10.15 13.87 9.55
N ALA A 120 -10.81 12.77 9.16
CA ALA A 120 -10.25 11.43 9.30
C ALA A 120 -9.55 11.02 7.99
N VAL A 121 -8.38 10.43 8.10
CA VAL A 121 -7.67 9.76 7.00
C VAL A 121 -7.73 8.27 7.26
N ILE A 122 -8.32 7.51 6.34
CA ILE A 122 -8.34 6.06 6.34
C ILE A 122 -7.70 5.53 5.05
N GLY A 123 -7.23 4.30 5.07
CA GLY A 123 -6.51 3.70 3.97
C GLY A 123 -5.55 2.61 4.46
N ASP A 124 -4.73 2.14 3.56
CA ASP A 124 -3.75 1.10 3.83
C ASP A 124 -2.35 1.64 4.22
N SER A 125 -1.31 0.92 3.83
CA SER A 125 0.08 1.28 4.12
C SER A 125 0.53 2.61 3.52
N HIS A 126 -0.05 3.03 2.39
CA HIS A 126 0.25 4.32 1.76
C HIS A 126 -0.27 5.49 2.61
N ALA A 127 -1.51 5.41 3.09
CA ALA A 127 -2.07 6.45 3.96
C ALA A 127 -1.49 6.40 5.37
N MET A 128 -1.24 5.20 5.91
CA MET A 128 -0.54 5.04 7.18
C MET A 128 0.84 5.71 7.16
N GLY A 129 1.46 5.81 5.98
CA GLY A 129 2.80 6.37 5.79
C GLY A 129 3.89 5.35 6.14
N TRP A 130 3.78 4.13 5.60
CA TRP A 130 4.85 3.15 5.69
C TRP A 130 6.12 3.68 5.02
N GLY A 131 7.22 3.68 5.74
CA GLY A 131 8.53 4.12 5.25
C GLY A 131 8.86 5.59 5.51
N VAL A 132 7.92 6.40 6.04
CA VAL A 132 8.17 7.79 6.41
C VAL A 132 7.95 8.02 7.90
N ASN A 133 8.59 9.04 8.48
CA ASN A 133 8.42 9.42 9.87
C ASN A 133 7.04 10.06 10.11
N ASP A 134 6.68 10.23 11.39
CA ASP A 134 5.37 10.72 11.77
C ASP A 134 5.06 12.09 11.16
N ASP A 135 6.02 13.01 11.18
CA ASP A 135 5.93 14.38 10.66
C ASP A 135 6.06 14.49 9.13
N GLU A 136 6.38 13.38 8.45
CA GLU A 136 6.50 13.31 6.99
C GLU A 136 5.24 12.73 6.33
N THR A 137 4.24 12.28 7.11
CA THR A 137 2.98 11.77 6.55
C THR A 137 2.15 12.88 5.92
N PHE A 138 1.41 12.58 4.86
CA PHE A 138 0.56 13.59 4.23
C PHE A 138 -0.53 14.10 5.18
N SER A 139 -0.99 13.28 6.11
CA SER A 139 -1.96 13.66 7.12
C SER A 139 -1.41 14.71 8.08
N TYR A 140 -0.19 14.52 8.60
CA TYR A 140 0.47 15.50 9.45
C TYR A 140 0.77 16.80 8.70
N ILE A 141 1.31 16.70 7.49
CA ILE A 141 1.59 17.88 6.64
C ILE A 141 0.30 18.65 6.33
N LEU A 142 -0.81 17.95 6.03
CA LEU A 142 -2.11 18.56 5.81
C LEU A 142 -2.61 19.27 7.07
N GLU A 143 -2.56 18.59 8.24
CA GLU A 143 -2.93 19.14 9.54
C GLU A 143 -2.22 20.48 9.82
N THR A 144 -0.89 20.50 9.63
CA THR A 144 -0.09 21.71 9.85
C THR A 144 -0.44 22.86 8.89
N LYS A 145 -0.86 22.54 7.67
CA LYS A 145 -1.25 23.52 6.66
C LYS A 145 -2.65 24.12 6.90
N ILE A 146 -3.63 23.25 7.16
CA ILE A 146 -5.03 23.70 7.33
C ILE A 146 -5.35 24.19 8.75
N LYS A 147 -4.49 23.87 9.72
CA LYS A 147 -4.69 24.19 11.15
C LYS A 147 -5.99 23.63 11.74
N LYS A 148 -6.45 22.47 11.23
CA LYS A 148 -7.57 21.68 11.73
C LYS A 148 -7.06 20.28 12.10
N PRO A 149 -7.68 19.58 13.07
CA PRO A 149 -7.30 18.21 13.41
C PRO A 149 -7.41 17.26 12.21
N VAL A 150 -6.35 16.46 11.96
CA VAL A 150 -6.34 15.41 10.95
C VAL A 150 -5.92 14.09 11.58
N TYR A 151 -6.88 13.21 11.81
CA TYR A 151 -6.71 11.92 12.46
C TYR A 151 -6.34 10.85 11.43
N ASN A 152 -5.10 10.35 11.46
CA ASN A 152 -4.64 9.29 10.57
C ASN A 152 -4.94 7.92 11.18
N LEU A 153 -6.04 7.32 10.78
CA LEU A 153 -6.51 5.99 11.21
C LEU A 153 -6.13 4.87 10.23
N ALA A 154 -5.35 5.19 9.21
CA ALA A 154 -4.92 4.22 8.21
C ALA A 154 -4.03 3.13 8.79
N VAL A 155 -4.19 1.90 8.32
CA VAL A 155 -3.50 0.72 8.84
C VAL A 155 -3.01 -0.17 7.71
N SER A 156 -1.71 -0.40 7.65
CA SER A 156 -1.09 -1.26 6.63
C SER A 156 -1.75 -2.64 6.56
N GLY A 157 -2.19 -3.00 5.34
CA GLY A 157 -2.82 -4.29 5.06
C GLY A 157 -4.31 -4.37 5.37
N TYR A 158 -4.97 -3.25 5.64
CA TYR A 158 -6.42 -3.17 5.60
C TYR A 158 -6.90 -3.02 4.16
N GLY A 159 -8.13 -3.41 3.90
CA GLY A 159 -8.91 -3.02 2.75
C GLY A 159 -10.06 -2.12 3.20
N THR A 160 -10.77 -1.55 2.25
CA THR A 160 -11.77 -0.48 2.46
C THR A 160 -12.77 -0.79 3.59
N ASN A 161 -13.25 -2.04 3.69
CA ASN A 161 -14.20 -2.42 4.74
C ASN A 161 -13.61 -2.27 6.15
N ARG A 162 -12.40 -2.79 6.38
CA ARG A 162 -11.74 -2.68 7.70
C ARG A 162 -11.31 -1.26 8.01
N GLU A 163 -10.98 -0.48 7.00
CA GLU A 163 -10.64 0.94 7.15
C GLU A 163 -11.83 1.75 7.69
N ILE A 164 -13.02 1.56 7.10
CA ILE A 164 -14.25 2.21 7.55
C ILE A 164 -14.69 1.69 8.92
N LEU A 165 -14.60 0.37 9.15
CA LEU A 165 -14.92 -0.23 10.44
C LEU A 165 -13.97 0.26 11.55
N ALA A 166 -12.68 0.48 11.25
CA ALA A 166 -11.73 1.07 12.19
C ALA A 166 -12.09 2.51 12.54
N LEU A 167 -12.54 3.29 11.56
CA LEU A 167 -13.07 4.64 11.80
C LEU A 167 -14.33 4.60 12.68
N GLU A 168 -15.28 3.72 12.39
CA GLU A 168 -16.50 3.56 13.19
C GLU A 168 -16.17 3.24 14.66
N LYS A 169 -15.21 2.34 14.89
CA LYS A 169 -14.75 1.94 16.23
C LYS A 169 -13.90 2.99 16.96
N SER A 170 -13.35 3.95 16.25
CA SER A 170 -12.42 4.96 16.80
C SER A 170 -13.09 5.97 17.75
N LYS A 171 -14.41 6.05 17.78
CA LYS A 171 -15.20 7.07 18.53
C LYS A 171 -14.91 8.51 18.08
N LEU A 172 -14.40 8.69 16.86
CA LEU A 172 -14.12 10.01 16.29
C LEU A 172 -15.22 10.51 15.36
N ILE A 173 -16.27 9.71 15.08
CA ILE A 173 -17.31 10.02 14.10
C ILE A 173 -17.94 11.38 14.33
N ASP A 174 -18.24 11.74 15.60
CA ASP A 174 -18.85 13.02 15.96
C ASP A 174 -17.85 14.18 15.89
N LYS A 175 -16.56 13.89 15.90
CA LYS A 175 -15.47 14.87 15.86
C LYS A 175 -14.97 15.18 14.46
N ILE A 176 -15.52 14.54 13.43
CA ILE A 176 -15.10 14.72 12.03
C ILE A 176 -16.26 15.18 11.15
N ASP A 177 -15.97 15.92 10.13
CA ASP A 177 -16.89 16.32 9.05
C ASP A 177 -16.46 15.75 7.70
N THR A 178 -15.19 15.40 7.55
CA THR A 178 -14.58 14.96 6.29
C THR A 178 -13.82 13.65 6.49
N VAL A 179 -13.95 12.73 5.54
CA VAL A 179 -13.18 11.47 5.50
C VAL A 179 -12.37 11.44 4.21
N ILE A 180 -11.06 11.33 4.33
CA ILE A 180 -10.16 11.07 3.21
C ILE A 180 -9.90 9.58 3.16
N ILE A 181 -10.27 8.93 2.06
CA ILE A 181 -10.07 7.51 1.80
C ILE A 181 -8.94 7.36 0.79
N GLN A 182 -7.85 6.75 1.17
CA GLN A 182 -6.82 6.35 0.22
C GLN A 182 -7.12 4.91 -0.23
N TYR A 183 -7.50 4.77 -1.49
CA TYR A 183 -7.76 3.49 -2.13
C TYR A 183 -6.50 2.90 -2.76
N CYS A 184 -6.34 1.58 -2.63
CA CYS A 184 -5.28 0.80 -3.24
C CYS A 184 -5.87 -0.45 -3.91
N ASN A 185 -5.21 -0.99 -4.94
CA ASN A 185 -5.74 -2.16 -5.66
C ASN A 185 -5.80 -3.45 -4.81
N ASN A 186 -5.03 -3.52 -3.73
CA ASN A 186 -5.10 -4.66 -2.79
C ASN A 186 -6.43 -4.72 -2.03
N ASP A 187 -7.13 -3.59 -1.88
CA ASP A 187 -8.46 -3.51 -1.24
C ASP A 187 -9.50 -4.33 -2.00
N TYR A 188 -9.35 -4.44 -3.33
CA TYR A 188 -10.30 -5.16 -4.19
C TYR A 188 -10.62 -6.56 -3.70
N ASN A 189 -9.61 -7.33 -3.31
CA ASN A 189 -9.83 -8.70 -2.84
C ASN A 189 -10.68 -8.75 -1.57
N GLU A 190 -10.40 -7.87 -0.60
CA GLU A 190 -11.19 -7.78 0.62
C GLU A 190 -12.61 -7.29 0.34
N ASN A 191 -12.76 -6.31 -0.54
CA ASN A 191 -14.04 -5.75 -0.95
C ASN A 191 -14.94 -6.80 -1.62
N VAL A 192 -14.37 -7.66 -2.47
CA VAL A 192 -15.07 -8.81 -3.09
C VAL A 192 -15.52 -9.81 -2.02
N HIS A 193 -14.66 -10.13 -1.04
CA HIS A 193 -15.01 -11.05 0.04
C HIS A 193 -16.15 -10.51 0.91
N PHE A 194 -16.09 -9.24 1.26
CA PHE A 194 -17.16 -8.56 2.00
C PHE A 194 -18.49 -8.64 1.26
N SER A 195 -18.53 -8.30 -0.02
CA SER A 195 -19.75 -8.34 -0.85
C SER A 195 -20.36 -9.75 -0.99
N ARG A 196 -19.55 -10.79 -0.83
CA ARG A 196 -20.01 -12.20 -0.90
C ARG A 196 -20.38 -12.80 0.45
N ASN A 197 -20.37 -12.00 1.52
CA ASN A 197 -20.59 -12.47 2.90
C ASN A 197 -19.72 -13.67 3.27
N GLN A 198 -18.48 -13.71 2.79
CA GLN A 198 -17.56 -14.80 3.09
C GLN A 198 -17.03 -14.62 4.52
N LEU A 199 -17.45 -15.51 5.42
CA LEU A 199 -16.96 -15.56 6.78
C LEU A 199 -15.47 -15.92 6.77
N ILE A 200 -14.63 -15.00 7.21
CA ILE A 200 -13.22 -15.26 7.42
C ILE A 200 -13.01 -15.53 8.90
N ASN A 201 -12.34 -16.65 9.23
CA ASN A 201 -11.89 -16.86 10.59
C ASN A 201 -10.73 -15.91 10.88
N ASN A 202 -11.03 -14.79 11.51
CA ASN A 202 -10.09 -13.70 11.76
C ASN A 202 -8.91 -14.15 12.63
N TYR A 203 -9.14 -15.07 13.57
CA TYR A 203 -8.06 -15.59 14.41
C TYR A 203 -7.07 -16.46 13.62
N LEU A 204 -7.57 -17.37 12.78
CA LEU A 204 -6.69 -18.18 11.92
C LEU A 204 -5.92 -17.32 10.93
N LYS A 205 -6.55 -16.30 10.36
CA LYS A 205 -5.88 -15.35 9.47
C LYS A 205 -4.82 -14.53 10.19
N PHE A 206 -5.07 -14.10 11.41
CA PHE A 206 -4.08 -13.45 12.25
C PHE A 206 -2.88 -14.37 12.52
N GLN A 207 -3.14 -15.63 12.88
CA GLN A 207 -2.07 -16.63 13.07
C GLN A 207 -1.29 -16.87 11.77
N GLU A 208 -1.94 -16.91 10.61
CA GLU A 208 -1.27 -17.05 9.31
C GLU A 208 -0.34 -15.88 9.02
N ILE A 209 -0.79 -14.65 9.26
CA ILE A 209 0.03 -13.43 9.13
C ILE A 209 1.25 -13.51 10.04
N TYR A 210 1.06 -13.99 11.27
CA TYR A 210 2.10 -14.09 12.29
C TYR A 210 3.09 -15.23 12.03
N SER A 211 2.60 -16.39 11.59
CA SER A 211 3.39 -17.62 11.44
C SER A 211 4.12 -17.75 10.11
N ASN A 212 4.09 -16.71 9.27
CA ASN A 212 4.63 -16.72 7.91
C ASN A 212 5.74 -17.76 7.73
N ASP A 213 5.39 -18.89 7.09
CA ASP A 213 6.28 -20.05 6.90
C ASP A 213 7.46 -19.66 6.00
N PHE A 214 8.55 -19.32 6.65
CA PHE A 214 9.79 -18.90 6.02
C PHE A 214 10.64 -20.08 5.50
N SER A 215 10.01 -21.12 4.98
CA SER A 215 10.75 -22.22 4.36
C SER A 215 11.75 -21.70 3.31
N ILE A 216 13.03 -21.85 3.59
CA ILE A 216 14.14 -21.42 2.73
C ILE A 216 14.02 -22.02 1.33
N PHE A 217 13.55 -23.27 1.23
CA PHE A 217 13.34 -23.95 -0.05
C PHE A 217 12.25 -23.32 -0.90
N LYS A 218 11.12 -22.94 -0.30
CA LYS A 218 10.04 -22.23 -1.01
C LYS A 218 10.53 -20.89 -1.55
N ARG A 219 11.36 -20.19 -0.79
CA ARG A 219 11.93 -18.89 -1.19
C ARG A 219 12.93 -19.03 -2.32
N VAL A 220 13.89 -19.95 -2.21
CA VAL A 220 14.89 -20.21 -3.26
C VAL A 220 14.19 -20.60 -4.57
N ARG A 221 13.23 -21.56 -4.53
CA ARG A 221 12.45 -21.97 -5.70
C ARG A 221 11.71 -20.79 -6.33
N LYS A 222 11.11 -19.91 -5.50
CA LYS A 222 10.39 -18.72 -5.95
C LYS A 222 11.36 -17.71 -6.58
N GLY A 223 12.54 -17.49 -5.96
CA GLY A 223 13.59 -16.62 -6.48
C GLY A 223 14.10 -17.10 -7.86
N LEU A 224 14.42 -18.38 -8.01
CA LEU A 224 14.84 -18.96 -9.29
C LEU A 224 13.78 -18.81 -10.38
N ARG A 225 12.51 -19.06 -10.05
CA ARG A 225 11.41 -18.84 -10.99
C ARG A 225 11.36 -17.37 -11.47
N TYR A 226 11.50 -16.42 -10.55
CA TYR A 226 11.45 -14.99 -10.88
C TYR A 226 12.66 -14.53 -11.68
N ALA A 227 13.85 -15.05 -11.37
CA ALA A 227 15.05 -14.74 -12.13
C ALA A 227 14.84 -14.93 -13.64
N VAL A 228 14.07 -15.95 -14.01
CA VAL A 228 13.80 -16.29 -15.41
C VAL A 228 12.58 -15.58 -15.96
N THR A 229 11.54 -15.35 -15.14
CA THR A 229 10.25 -14.83 -15.64
C THR A 229 10.15 -13.31 -15.65
N ILE A 230 10.91 -12.58 -14.82
CA ILE A 230 10.88 -11.11 -14.78
C ILE A 230 11.21 -10.49 -16.15
N PRO A 231 12.29 -10.89 -16.86
CA PRO A 231 12.61 -10.26 -18.15
C PRO A 231 11.53 -10.48 -19.22
N LEU A 232 10.67 -11.49 -19.04
CA LEU A 232 9.59 -11.84 -19.99
C LEU A 232 8.25 -11.16 -19.68
N LYS A 233 8.11 -10.55 -18.49
CA LYS A 233 6.83 -10.03 -17.97
C LYS A 233 6.78 -8.52 -17.86
N TYR A 234 7.80 -7.83 -18.33
CA TYR A 234 7.84 -6.38 -18.19
C TYR A 234 6.74 -5.73 -19.05
N SER A 235 5.71 -5.23 -18.39
CA SER A 235 4.68 -4.35 -18.96
C SER A 235 4.10 -3.49 -17.84
N GLU A 236 3.88 -2.22 -18.11
CA GLU A 236 3.11 -1.33 -17.21
C GLU A 236 1.73 -1.94 -16.95
N LYS A 237 1.35 -2.03 -15.68
CA LYS A 237 0.03 -2.51 -15.29
C LYS A 237 -0.91 -1.33 -15.17
N LYS A 238 -1.85 -1.23 -16.09
CA LYS A 238 -3.04 -0.42 -15.92
C LYS A 238 -4.12 -1.26 -15.25
N LEU A 239 -4.80 -0.68 -14.27
CA LEU A 239 -5.91 -1.31 -13.58
C LEU A 239 -7.22 -0.68 -14.05
N ASP A 240 -8.25 -1.50 -14.14
CA ASP A 240 -9.59 -1.06 -14.51
C ASP A 240 -10.38 -0.69 -13.26
N TRP A 241 -10.42 0.61 -12.95
CA TRP A 241 -11.20 1.14 -11.85
C TRP A 241 -12.69 0.76 -11.94
N LYS A 242 -13.27 0.79 -13.13
CA LYS A 242 -14.69 0.47 -13.35
C LYS A 242 -15.09 -0.90 -12.81
N ARG A 243 -14.16 -1.88 -12.87
CA ARG A 243 -14.39 -3.22 -12.30
C ARG A 243 -14.42 -3.19 -10.77
N GLU A 244 -13.61 -2.35 -10.14
CA GLU A 244 -13.42 -2.31 -8.69
C GLU A 244 -14.41 -1.38 -8.00
N GLU A 245 -14.85 -0.34 -8.70
CA GLU A 245 -15.77 0.69 -8.21
C GLU A 245 -17.05 0.12 -7.60
N HIS A 246 -17.65 -0.89 -8.23
CA HIS A 246 -18.87 -1.51 -7.72
C HIS A 246 -18.72 -2.05 -6.29
N TYR A 247 -17.63 -2.77 -6.03
CA TYR A 247 -17.38 -3.33 -4.70
C TYR A 247 -17.04 -2.24 -3.68
N PHE A 248 -16.26 -1.25 -4.09
CA PHE A 248 -15.94 -0.09 -3.27
C PHE A 248 -17.21 0.67 -2.85
N LEU A 249 -18.09 1.01 -3.80
CA LEU A 249 -19.33 1.72 -3.50
C LEU A 249 -20.31 0.89 -2.65
N ASN A 250 -20.38 -0.42 -2.84
CA ASN A 250 -21.20 -1.28 -2.00
C ASN A 250 -20.79 -1.20 -0.53
N ILE A 251 -19.48 -1.14 -0.26
CA ILE A 251 -18.98 -0.98 1.09
C ILE A 251 -19.32 0.41 1.63
N LEU A 252 -19.05 1.47 0.89
CA LEU A 252 -19.37 2.82 1.34
C LEU A 252 -20.87 2.97 1.66
N ASN A 253 -21.74 2.43 0.81
CA ASN A 253 -23.19 2.50 0.98
C ASN A 253 -23.71 1.68 2.19
N SER A 254 -22.93 0.74 2.70
CA SER A 254 -23.31 -0.08 3.87
C SER A 254 -23.12 0.63 5.22
N TYR A 255 -22.44 1.79 5.22
CA TYR A 255 -22.19 2.58 6.42
C TYR A 255 -22.95 3.90 6.39
N ASP A 256 -24.06 3.98 7.13
CA ASP A 256 -24.97 5.14 7.11
C ASP A 256 -24.30 6.43 7.55
N PHE A 257 -23.38 6.39 8.51
CA PHE A 257 -22.69 7.58 9.01
C PHE A 257 -21.88 8.31 7.93
N LEU A 258 -21.45 7.61 6.87
CA LEU A 258 -20.69 8.22 5.77
C LEU A 258 -21.58 9.14 4.90
N LYS A 259 -22.89 8.94 4.89
CA LYS A 259 -23.84 9.73 4.08
C LYS A 259 -23.86 11.20 4.49
N GLU A 260 -23.50 11.51 5.74
CA GLU A 260 -23.46 12.86 6.31
C GLU A 260 -22.07 13.50 6.26
N LYS A 261 -21.07 12.78 5.75
CA LYS A 261 -19.69 13.26 5.69
C LYS A 261 -19.32 13.71 4.28
N LYS A 262 -18.38 14.66 4.19
CA LYS A 262 -17.66 14.90 2.94
C LYS A 262 -16.65 13.78 2.75
N ILE A 263 -16.70 13.09 1.62
CA ILE A 263 -15.79 12.00 1.28
C ILE A 263 -14.83 12.47 0.20
N ILE A 264 -13.53 12.33 0.43
CA ILE A 264 -12.49 12.60 -0.56
C ILE A 264 -11.73 11.31 -0.80
N VAL A 265 -11.70 10.84 -2.03
CA VAL A 265 -11.01 9.60 -2.41
C VAL A 265 -9.77 9.94 -3.21
N ILE A 266 -8.62 9.43 -2.76
CA ILE A 266 -7.35 9.47 -3.47
C ILE A 266 -6.87 8.06 -3.76
N TYR A 267 -6.14 7.89 -4.85
CA TYR A 267 -5.52 6.62 -5.21
C TYR A 267 -4.01 6.66 -4.98
N ALA A 268 -3.46 5.59 -4.40
CA ALA A 268 -2.02 5.36 -4.32
C ALA A 268 -1.72 3.86 -4.32
N ASN A 269 -0.86 3.39 -5.23
CA ASN A 269 -0.53 1.97 -5.36
C ASN A 269 0.82 1.72 -6.05
N GLY A 270 1.89 2.23 -5.51
CA GLY A 270 3.22 2.07 -6.12
C GLY A 270 3.37 2.82 -7.45
N HIS A 271 4.58 2.92 -7.93
CA HIS A 271 4.97 3.87 -8.98
C HIS A 271 4.73 3.41 -10.43
N GLU A 272 4.34 2.17 -10.65
CA GLU A 272 4.10 1.62 -12.00
C GLU A 272 2.68 1.11 -12.20
N ILE A 273 1.81 1.36 -11.23
CA ILE A 273 0.43 0.87 -11.24
C ILE A 273 -0.51 2.06 -11.06
N TYR A 274 -1.39 2.28 -12.00
CA TYR A 274 -2.39 3.33 -11.94
C TYR A 274 -3.73 2.86 -12.51
N TYR A 275 -4.82 3.50 -12.11
CA TYR A 275 -6.13 3.29 -12.68
C TYR A 275 -6.37 4.20 -13.87
N ASP A 276 -6.93 3.62 -14.94
CA ASP A 276 -7.53 4.42 -16.01
C ASP A 276 -8.85 5.03 -15.47
N ASN A 277 -9.04 6.34 -15.68
CA ASN A 277 -10.28 7.04 -15.31
C ASN A 277 -10.70 6.88 -13.84
N PHE A 278 -9.78 7.11 -12.90
CA PHE A 278 -10.11 7.13 -11.47
C PHE A 278 -11.07 8.29 -11.15
N LYS A 279 -12.36 8.00 -11.23
CA LYS A 279 -13.47 8.93 -10.97
C LYS A 279 -14.74 8.11 -10.70
N LEU A 280 -15.76 8.76 -10.16
CA LEU A 280 -17.06 8.13 -9.96
C LEU A 280 -17.76 7.95 -11.32
N ASN A 281 -18.14 6.71 -11.63
CA ASN A 281 -18.89 6.34 -12.86
C ASN A 281 -20.28 5.78 -12.53
N SER A 282 -20.48 5.23 -11.33
CA SER A 282 -21.69 4.55 -10.90
C SER A 282 -22.43 5.34 -9.82
N TYR A 283 -23.69 4.96 -9.58
CA TYR A 283 -24.52 5.59 -8.56
C TYR A 283 -24.07 5.23 -7.15
N THR A 284 -24.06 6.22 -6.27
CA THR A 284 -23.92 6.07 -4.81
C THR A 284 -24.98 6.88 -4.08
N SER A 285 -25.40 6.40 -2.91
CA SER A 285 -26.28 7.17 -2.00
C SER A 285 -25.52 8.31 -1.30
N ILE A 286 -24.20 8.29 -1.35
CA ILE A 286 -23.33 9.35 -0.81
C ILE A 286 -23.26 10.47 -1.81
N LYS A 287 -23.80 11.66 -1.42
CA LYS A 287 -23.88 12.82 -2.32
C LYS A 287 -22.59 13.63 -2.39
N ASN A 288 -21.81 13.64 -1.30
CA ASN A 288 -20.61 14.47 -1.16
C ASN A 288 -19.34 13.62 -1.28
N ILE A 289 -19.10 13.04 -2.46
CA ILE A 289 -17.91 12.24 -2.75
C ILE A 289 -17.13 12.84 -3.91
N ASP A 290 -15.86 13.15 -3.66
CA ASP A 290 -14.92 13.71 -4.62
C ASP A 290 -13.75 12.75 -4.86
N PHE A 291 -13.36 12.57 -6.12
CA PHE A 291 -12.19 11.79 -6.52
C PHE A 291 -11.06 12.73 -6.95
N ILE A 292 -9.92 12.65 -6.27
CA ILE A 292 -8.77 13.50 -6.54
C ILE A 292 -7.65 12.66 -7.16
N ASN A 293 -7.31 12.95 -8.40
CA ASN A 293 -6.16 12.36 -9.07
C ASN A 293 -4.88 13.07 -8.63
N ILE A 294 -3.90 12.28 -8.20
CA ILE A 294 -2.56 12.72 -7.87
C ILE A 294 -1.63 12.35 -9.02
N ASP A 295 -0.95 13.32 -9.60
CA ASP A 295 0.01 13.10 -10.67
C ASP A 295 1.34 12.59 -10.11
N TYR A 296 1.38 11.31 -9.76
CA TYR A 296 2.59 10.68 -9.22
C TYR A 296 3.67 10.53 -10.29
N LYS A 297 4.91 10.64 -9.83
CA LYS A 297 6.12 10.31 -10.59
C LYS A 297 6.86 9.17 -9.89
N LYS A 298 7.76 8.50 -10.60
CA LYS A 298 8.59 7.42 -10.04
C LYS A 298 9.29 7.84 -8.75
N ASN A 299 9.78 9.07 -8.68
CA ASN A 299 10.49 9.62 -7.52
C ASN A 299 9.60 9.91 -6.31
N ASP A 300 8.28 9.79 -6.42
CA ASP A 300 7.35 9.94 -5.30
C ASP A 300 7.25 8.65 -4.46
N PHE A 301 7.95 7.58 -4.87
CA PHE A 301 7.92 6.27 -4.24
C PHE A 301 9.33 5.78 -3.90
N PHE A 302 9.43 4.92 -2.88
CA PHE A 302 10.64 4.12 -2.67
C PHE A 302 10.84 3.18 -3.85
N LEU A 303 12.06 3.11 -4.35
CA LEU A 303 12.36 2.39 -5.58
C LEU A 303 12.17 0.87 -5.43
N ILE A 304 12.54 0.30 -4.30
CA ILE A 304 12.47 -1.14 -4.01
C ILE A 304 11.23 -1.50 -3.21
N ASP A 305 10.91 -0.72 -2.17
CA ASP A 305 9.74 -0.99 -1.31
C ASP A 305 8.43 -0.69 -2.03
N GLY A 306 8.38 0.34 -2.86
CA GLY A 306 7.23 0.71 -3.70
C GLY A 306 6.17 1.55 -3.00
N HIS A 307 6.31 1.85 -1.71
CA HIS A 307 5.42 2.77 -1.02
C HIS A 307 5.80 4.23 -1.29
N LEU A 308 4.86 5.13 -1.00
CA LEU A 308 5.10 6.56 -1.06
C LEU A 308 6.25 6.95 -0.13
N ASN A 309 7.19 7.71 -0.66
CA ASN A 309 8.23 8.34 0.11
C ASN A 309 7.79 9.75 0.58
N ARG A 310 8.70 10.51 1.19
CA ARG A 310 8.43 11.85 1.70
C ARG A 310 7.89 12.80 0.62
N GLU A 311 8.44 12.75 -0.60
CA GLU A 311 8.03 13.60 -1.73
C GLU A 311 6.59 13.25 -2.16
N GLY A 312 6.26 11.96 -2.22
CA GLY A 312 4.90 11.49 -2.51
C GLY A 312 3.89 11.96 -1.48
N HIS A 313 4.22 11.85 -0.19
CA HIS A 313 3.38 12.38 0.89
C HIS A 313 3.21 13.90 0.81
N GLN A 314 4.27 14.65 0.56
CA GLN A 314 4.20 16.10 0.38
C GLN A 314 3.31 16.50 -0.80
N LYS A 315 3.37 15.75 -1.89
CA LYS A 315 2.53 15.97 -3.09
C LYS A 315 1.04 15.77 -2.79
N ILE A 316 0.68 14.67 -2.08
CA ILE A 316 -0.69 14.42 -1.65
C ILE A 316 -1.18 15.57 -0.77
N ALA A 317 -0.42 15.94 0.26
CA ALA A 317 -0.78 16.99 1.20
C ALA A 317 -1.03 18.33 0.49
N ASN A 318 -0.18 18.70 -0.46
CA ASN A 318 -0.35 19.94 -1.24
C ASN A 318 -1.60 19.88 -2.12
N LYS A 319 -1.89 18.77 -2.76
CA LYS A 319 -3.08 18.61 -3.61
C LYS A 319 -4.36 18.68 -2.78
N LEU A 320 -4.40 17.99 -1.63
CA LEU A 320 -5.52 18.02 -0.70
C LEU A 320 -5.73 19.42 -0.10
N TYR A 321 -4.65 20.09 0.31
CA TYR A 321 -4.70 21.46 0.81
C TYR A 321 -5.36 22.41 -0.18
N ASN A 322 -4.89 22.38 -1.44
CA ASN A 322 -5.45 23.24 -2.50
C ASN A 322 -6.92 22.90 -2.78
N PHE A 323 -7.29 21.62 -2.74
CA PHE A 323 -8.67 21.19 -2.95
C PHE A 323 -9.58 21.67 -1.82
N ILE A 324 -9.18 21.49 -0.55
CA ILE A 324 -9.98 21.83 0.62
C ILE A 324 -10.17 23.35 0.75
N ASN A 325 -9.18 24.15 0.40
CA ASN A 325 -9.28 25.61 0.49
C ASN A 325 -10.05 26.26 -0.66
N ASN A 326 -10.23 25.55 -1.79
CA ASN A 326 -10.93 26.09 -2.95
C ASN A 326 -12.41 25.64 -3.04
N ASN A 327 -12.85 24.76 -2.10
CA ASN A 327 -14.20 24.20 -2.02
C ASN A 327 -14.77 24.31 -0.59
#